data_f3c50904ce6ac53751a5dcdea998fce7
#
_entry.id   f3c50904ce6ac53751a5dcdea998fce7
#
_cell.length_a   1.000
_cell.length_b   1.000
_cell.length_c   1.000
_cell.angle_alpha   90.00
_cell.angle_beta   90.00
_cell.angle_gamma   90.00
#
_symmetry.space_group_name_H-M   'P 1'
#
loop_
_entity.id
_entity.type
_entity.pdbx_description
1 polymer ?
#
loop_
_entity_poly.entity_id
_entity_poly.type
_entity_poly.pdbx_seq_one_letter_code
_entity_poly.pdbx_strand_id
1 'polypeptide(L)'
;LQEYKNQDDRLFVAKVLDKINFVKTKNKIQYTDFLNLYEQEMCLNIMKKLNINKFYFFGGEENTERKILAIYPEKLIEEMSRKNDASVINIIRIELPKEQKGEYSHRDYLGGIMKLGIEREKIGDIIINDFGADIIVKNEITNFLVQNLSSLTRFQSAEISVVDLSEIKDVQVSKLELSAVVISLRLDNIVAVLSRTSRNKALDIISQERVFLNFKLETKSSKQVK
;
A
#
# COMPACT_ATOMS: atom_id res chain seq x y z
N LEU A 1 -10.83 -12.93 16.60
CA LEU A 1 -9.96 -11.92 17.24
C LEU A 1 -8.88 -12.53 18.15
N GLN A 2 -9.15 -13.64 18.84
CA GLN A 2 -8.18 -14.28 19.76
C GLN A 2 -6.91 -14.84 19.08
N GLU A 3 -6.95 -15.07 17.78
CA GLU A 3 -5.80 -15.57 17.00
C GLU A 3 -4.72 -14.50 16.75
N TYR A 4 -5.08 -13.22 16.82
CA TYR A 4 -4.16 -12.11 16.58
C TYR A 4 -3.53 -11.67 17.88
N LYS A 5 -2.21 -11.83 18.00
CA LYS A 5 -1.46 -11.53 19.22
C LYS A 5 -1.22 -10.04 19.41
N ASN A 6 -1.06 -9.30 18.32
CA ASN A 6 -0.82 -7.87 18.31
C ASN A 6 -2.13 -7.08 18.47
N GLN A 7 -2.10 -6.00 19.23
CA GLN A 7 -3.25 -5.11 19.44
C GLN A 7 -3.67 -4.40 18.16
N ASP A 8 -2.71 -3.95 17.35
CA ASP A 8 -2.97 -3.27 16.09
C ASP A 8 -3.67 -4.19 15.09
N ASP A 9 -3.22 -5.45 14.99
CA ASP A 9 -3.87 -6.47 14.16
C ASP A 9 -5.33 -6.70 14.60
N ARG A 10 -5.59 -6.72 15.91
CA ARG A 10 -6.96 -6.89 16.46
C ARG A 10 -7.86 -5.72 16.10
N LEU A 11 -7.35 -4.50 16.25
CA LEU A 11 -8.09 -3.28 15.87
C LEU A 11 -8.37 -3.25 14.38
N PHE A 12 -7.39 -3.60 13.56
CA PHE A 12 -7.56 -3.70 12.11
C PHE A 12 -8.66 -4.71 11.74
N VAL A 13 -8.57 -5.93 12.28
CA VAL A 13 -9.57 -6.99 12.04
C VAL A 13 -10.96 -6.54 12.49
N ALA A 14 -11.08 -5.88 13.66
CA ALA A 14 -12.35 -5.35 14.12
C ALA A 14 -12.96 -4.36 13.14
N LYS A 15 -12.17 -3.40 12.63
CA LYS A 15 -12.61 -2.44 11.59
C LYS A 15 -13.11 -3.13 10.32
N VAL A 16 -12.42 -4.19 9.88
CA VAL A 16 -12.84 -4.97 8.70
C VAL A 16 -14.16 -5.71 8.97
N LEU A 17 -14.30 -6.34 10.14
CA LEU A 17 -15.53 -7.02 10.53
C LEU A 17 -16.73 -6.06 10.64
N ASP A 18 -16.52 -4.85 11.16
CA ASP A 18 -17.56 -3.80 11.21
C ASP A 18 -18.02 -3.42 9.81
N LYS A 19 -17.10 -3.26 8.85
CA LYS A 19 -17.44 -2.98 7.44
C LYS A 19 -18.24 -4.13 6.82
N ILE A 20 -17.84 -5.37 7.06
CA ILE A 20 -18.58 -6.55 6.60
C ILE A 20 -20.01 -6.55 7.16
N ASN A 21 -20.15 -6.31 8.47
CA ASN A 21 -21.45 -6.27 9.11
C ASN A 21 -22.31 -5.12 8.57
N PHE A 22 -21.71 -3.95 8.32
CA PHE A 22 -22.41 -2.83 7.72
C PHE A 22 -22.94 -3.18 6.32
N VAL A 23 -22.13 -3.82 5.47
CA VAL A 23 -22.58 -4.26 4.13
C VAL A 23 -23.78 -5.21 4.24
N LYS A 24 -23.71 -6.18 5.15
CA LYS A 24 -24.79 -7.17 5.37
C LYS A 24 -26.07 -6.51 5.88
N THR A 25 -25.98 -5.53 6.78
CA THR A 25 -27.15 -4.93 7.44
C THR A 25 -27.73 -3.76 6.64
N LYS A 26 -26.88 -2.94 6.02
CA LYS A 26 -27.31 -1.72 5.31
C LYS A 26 -27.38 -1.89 3.81
N ASN A 27 -26.90 -3.01 3.27
CA ASN A 27 -26.91 -3.31 1.84
C ASN A 27 -26.21 -2.22 1.00
N LYS A 28 -25.12 -1.63 1.53
CA LYS A 28 -24.31 -0.58 0.90
C LYS A 28 -22.85 -1.01 0.83
N ILE A 29 -22.17 -0.64 -0.27
CA ILE A 29 -20.75 -0.90 -0.45
C ILE A 29 -19.96 -0.21 0.67
N GLN A 30 -18.90 -0.88 1.13
CA GLN A 30 -17.93 -0.35 2.07
C GLN A 30 -16.52 -0.47 1.53
N TYR A 31 -15.71 0.53 1.82
CA TYR A 31 -14.31 0.61 1.42
C TYR A 31 -13.42 0.73 2.65
N THR A 32 -12.27 0.08 2.62
CA THR A 32 -11.21 0.36 3.60
C THR A 32 -10.42 1.61 3.21
N ASP A 33 -9.46 1.99 4.01
CA ASP A 33 -8.34 2.81 3.58
C ASP A 33 -7.35 1.96 2.78
N PHE A 34 -6.24 2.56 2.28
CA PHE A 34 -5.21 1.81 1.57
C PHE A 34 -4.51 0.82 2.49
N LEU A 35 -4.53 -0.42 2.10
CA LEU A 35 -3.94 -1.55 2.80
C LEU A 35 -2.55 -1.85 2.25
N ASN A 36 -1.60 -2.11 3.12
CA ASN A 36 -0.35 -2.74 2.73
C ASN A 36 -0.56 -4.24 2.43
N LEU A 37 0.46 -4.91 1.92
CA LEU A 37 0.37 -6.32 1.52
C LEU A 37 0.02 -7.27 2.69
N TYR A 38 0.52 -6.97 3.90
CA TYR A 38 0.18 -7.75 5.10
C TYR A 38 -1.30 -7.62 5.47
N GLU A 39 -1.84 -6.42 5.44
CA GLU A 39 -3.24 -6.13 5.71
C GLU A 39 -4.17 -6.72 4.64
N GLN A 40 -3.74 -6.72 3.37
CA GLN A 40 -4.46 -7.39 2.28
C GLN A 40 -4.55 -8.91 2.52
N GLU A 41 -3.44 -9.54 2.92
CA GLU A 41 -3.44 -10.97 3.26
C GLU A 41 -4.35 -11.27 4.47
N MET A 42 -4.34 -10.41 5.49
CA MET A 42 -5.26 -10.53 6.62
C MET A 42 -6.71 -10.44 6.17
N CYS A 43 -7.05 -9.51 5.28
CA CYS A 43 -8.39 -9.39 4.71
C CYS A 43 -8.79 -10.66 3.94
N LEU A 44 -7.92 -11.19 3.08
CA LEU A 44 -8.19 -12.44 2.35
C LEU A 44 -8.48 -13.60 3.30
N ASN A 45 -7.73 -13.72 4.38
CA ASN A 45 -7.94 -14.76 5.40
C ASN A 45 -9.29 -14.58 6.10
N ILE A 46 -9.69 -13.34 6.42
CA ILE A 46 -11.01 -13.04 7.01
C ILE A 46 -12.13 -13.41 6.02
N MET A 47 -12.03 -12.97 4.76
CA MET A 47 -13.04 -13.27 3.73
C MET A 47 -13.20 -14.77 3.53
N LYS A 48 -12.09 -15.51 3.46
CA LYS A 48 -12.10 -16.97 3.35
C LYS A 48 -12.76 -17.64 4.56
N LYS A 49 -12.43 -17.24 5.79
CA LYS A 49 -13.01 -17.80 7.02
C LYS A 49 -14.51 -17.55 7.13
N LEU A 50 -14.98 -16.41 6.64
CA LEU A 50 -16.39 -16.02 6.69
C LEU A 50 -17.18 -16.41 5.44
N ASN A 51 -16.56 -17.12 4.48
CA ASN A 51 -17.13 -17.49 3.18
C ASN A 51 -17.72 -16.29 2.43
N ILE A 52 -17.02 -15.14 2.48
CA ILE A 52 -17.41 -13.94 1.75
C ILE A 52 -16.70 -13.95 0.41
N ASN A 53 -17.44 -13.82 -0.69
CA ASN A 53 -16.93 -13.76 -2.06
C ASN A 53 -17.28 -12.47 -2.79
N LYS A 54 -18.01 -11.55 -2.13
CA LYS A 54 -18.42 -10.25 -2.66
C LYS A 54 -17.47 -9.14 -2.24
N PHE A 55 -16.25 -9.21 -2.75
CA PHE A 55 -15.21 -8.20 -2.52
C PHE A 55 -14.19 -8.18 -3.67
N TYR A 56 -13.46 -7.08 -3.79
CA TYR A 56 -12.28 -6.96 -4.64
C TYR A 56 -11.29 -5.95 -4.06
N PHE A 57 -10.05 -6.01 -4.54
CA PHE A 57 -9.02 -5.03 -4.23
C PHE A 57 -8.80 -4.13 -5.43
N PHE A 58 -8.58 -2.85 -5.19
CA PHE A 58 -8.18 -1.89 -6.22
C PHE A 58 -7.27 -0.80 -5.64
N GLY A 59 -6.36 -0.29 -6.45
CA GLY A 59 -5.39 0.72 -6.04
C GLY A 59 -5.23 1.84 -7.05
N GLY A 60 -6.18 1.96 -8.01
CA GLY A 60 -6.13 2.93 -9.10
C GLY A 60 -5.55 2.33 -10.38
N GLU A 61 -4.50 1.53 -10.29
CA GLU A 61 -3.83 0.86 -11.38
C GLU A 61 -3.56 -0.62 -10.98
N GLU A 62 -3.41 -1.51 -11.98
CA GLU A 62 -3.35 -2.96 -11.74
C GLU A 62 -2.13 -3.36 -10.89
N ASN A 63 -0.97 -2.77 -11.19
CA ASN A 63 0.31 -3.10 -10.57
C ASN A 63 0.60 -2.35 -9.25
N THR A 64 -0.36 -1.61 -8.70
CA THR A 64 -0.18 -0.91 -7.42
C THR A 64 -0.04 -1.91 -6.27
N GLU A 65 0.88 -1.61 -5.35
CA GLU A 65 1.11 -2.42 -4.15
C GLU A 65 0.04 -2.17 -3.09
N ARG A 66 -0.28 -0.91 -2.83
CA ARG A 66 -1.28 -0.53 -1.84
C ARG A 66 -2.67 -0.50 -2.46
N LYS A 67 -3.58 -1.25 -1.86
CA LYS A 67 -4.94 -1.43 -2.40
C LYS A 67 -6.00 -1.18 -1.34
N ILE A 68 -7.12 -0.66 -1.77
CA ILE A 68 -8.35 -0.56 -0.99
C ILE A 68 -9.12 -1.86 -1.16
N LEU A 69 -9.69 -2.37 -0.09
CA LEU A 69 -10.67 -3.46 -0.15
C LEU A 69 -12.06 -2.86 -0.28
N ALA A 70 -12.74 -3.20 -1.38
CA ALA A 70 -14.16 -2.96 -1.56
C ALA A 70 -14.95 -4.21 -1.17
N ILE A 71 -15.95 -4.06 -0.32
CA ILE A 71 -16.89 -5.12 0.08
C ILE A 71 -18.28 -4.68 -0.38
N TYR A 72 -18.96 -5.52 -1.15
CA TYR A 72 -20.24 -5.15 -1.74
C TYR A 72 -21.34 -6.16 -1.43
N PRO A 73 -22.62 -5.72 -1.47
CA PRO A 73 -23.77 -6.56 -1.15
C PRO A 73 -23.96 -7.73 -2.15
N GLU A 74 -24.53 -8.84 -1.68
CA GLU A 74 -24.84 -10.02 -2.50
C GLU A 74 -25.66 -9.69 -3.76
N LYS A 75 -26.52 -8.70 -3.70
CA LYS A 75 -27.40 -8.29 -4.81
C LYS A 75 -26.65 -7.57 -5.94
N LEU A 76 -25.43 -7.11 -5.69
CA LEU A 76 -24.62 -6.42 -6.69
C LEU A 76 -23.65 -7.38 -7.38
N ILE A 77 -23.35 -7.07 -8.64
CA ILE A 77 -22.23 -7.68 -9.37
C ILE A 77 -21.01 -6.76 -9.28
N GLU A 78 -19.83 -7.33 -9.43
CA GLU A 78 -18.56 -6.60 -9.28
C GLU A 78 -18.46 -5.39 -10.20
N GLU A 79 -18.81 -5.55 -11.49
CA GLU A 79 -18.78 -4.46 -12.48
C GLU A 79 -19.63 -3.25 -12.07
N MET A 80 -20.79 -3.47 -11.45
CA MET A 80 -21.62 -2.37 -10.94
C MET A 80 -20.99 -1.72 -9.71
N SER A 81 -20.31 -2.50 -8.89
CA SER A 81 -19.62 -2.00 -7.69
C SER A 81 -18.42 -1.13 -8.07
N ARG A 82 -17.66 -1.55 -9.09
CA ARG A 82 -16.48 -0.81 -9.60
C ARG A 82 -16.79 0.56 -10.18
N LYS A 83 -18.02 0.83 -10.61
CA LYS A 83 -18.43 2.18 -11.06
C LYS A 83 -18.23 3.26 -10.01
N ASN A 84 -18.16 2.89 -8.74
CA ASN A 84 -17.93 3.82 -7.65
C ASN A 84 -16.44 4.05 -7.32
N ASP A 85 -15.53 3.27 -7.89
CA ASP A 85 -14.10 3.32 -7.53
C ASP A 85 -13.49 4.70 -7.77
N ALA A 86 -13.85 5.35 -8.90
CA ALA A 86 -13.42 6.70 -9.22
C ALA A 86 -13.90 7.77 -8.22
N SER A 87 -14.93 7.48 -7.42
CA SER A 87 -15.37 8.38 -6.35
C SER A 87 -14.62 8.19 -5.03
N VAL A 88 -13.85 7.12 -4.91
CA VAL A 88 -13.16 6.72 -3.67
C VAL A 88 -11.72 7.20 -3.64
N ILE A 89 -11.06 7.22 -4.79
CA ILE A 89 -9.66 7.61 -4.95
C ILE A 89 -9.50 8.68 -6.03
N ASN A 90 -8.50 9.50 -5.86
CA ASN A 90 -8.05 10.49 -6.83
C ASN A 90 -6.54 10.40 -7.02
N ILE A 91 -6.06 11.05 -8.06
CA ILE A 91 -4.63 11.17 -8.32
C ILE A 91 -4.25 12.63 -8.22
N ILE A 92 -3.25 12.91 -7.39
CA ILE A 92 -2.61 14.21 -7.32
C ILE A 92 -1.32 14.14 -8.12
N ARG A 93 -1.23 14.94 -9.17
CA ARG A 93 -0.03 15.14 -9.96
C ARG A 93 0.77 16.28 -9.38
N ILE A 94 2.06 16.04 -9.16
CA ILE A 94 3.05 17.04 -8.74
C ILE A 94 4.03 17.19 -9.90
N GLU A 95 3.94 18.28 -10.63
CA GLU A 95 4.89 18.61 -11.70
C GLU A 95 5.96 19.57 -11.19
N LEU A 96 7.20 19.10 -11.20
CA LEU A 96 8.35 19.89 -10.76
C LEU A 96 8.87 20.79 -11.87
N PRO A 97 9.45 21.97 -11.54
CA PRO A 97 10.22 22.76 -12.49
C PRO A 97 11.33 21.91 -13.13
N LYS A 98 11.75 22.29 -14.35
CA LYS A 98 12.76 21.52 -15.12
C LYS A 98 14.04 21.25 -14.36
N GLU A 99 14.46 22.21 -13.54
CA GLU A 99 15.69 22.18 -12.74
C GLU A 99 15.62 21.18 -11.58
N GLN A 100 14.41 20.81 -11.14
CA GLN A 100 14.17 19.91 -10.00
C GLN A 100 13.69 18.52 -10.42
N LYS A 101 13.52 18.29 -11.72
CA LYS A 101 13.07 16.98 -12.22
C LYS A 101 14.10 15.88 -11.88
N GLY A 102 13.63 14.78 -11.31
CA GLY A 102 14.47 13.67 -10.88
C GLY A 102 15.21 13.88 -9.55
N GLU A 103 15.04 15.05 -8.89
CA GLU A 103 15.71 15.34 -7.62
C GLU A 103 15.13 14.54 -6.44
N TYR A 104 13.81 14.26 -6.47
CA TYR A 104 13.10 13.68 -5.33
C TYR A 104 12.81 12.18 -5.52
N SER A 105 13.07 11.43 -4.44
CA SER A 105 12.74 10.02 -4.32
C SER A 105 11.32 9.80 -3.78
N HIS A 106 10.82 8.57 -3.86
CA HIS A 106 9.56 8.16 -3.23
C HIS A 106 9.43 8.62 -1.76
N ARG A 107 10.53 8.50 -0.98
CA ARG A 107 10.58 8.93 0.43
C ARG A 107 10.36 10.43 0.58
N ASP A 108 10.84 11.22 -0.36
CA ASP A 108 10.72 12.67 -0.32
C ASP A 108 9.29 13.14 -0.52
N TYR A 109 8.58 12.53 -1.47
CA TYR A 109 7.16 12.80 -1.68
C TYR A 109 6.32 12.33 -0.48
N LEU A 110 6.50 11.09 -0.05
CA LEU A 110 5.79 10.55 1.11
C LEU A 110 6.03 11.37 2.37
N GLY A 111 7.31 11.67 2.67
CA GLY A 111 7.68 12.45 3.85
C GLY A 111 7.12 13.87 3.82
N GLY A 112 7.00 14.47 2.63
CA GLY A 112 6.32 15.76 2.44
C GLY A 112 4.85 15.70 2.84
N ILE A 113 4.11 14.73 2.32
CA ILE A 113 2.69 14.57 2.61
C ILE A 113 2.46 14.25 4.09
N MET A 114 3.27 13.36 4.67
CA MET A 114 3.16 13.01 6.09
C MET A 114 3.39 14.20 7.02
N LYS A 115 4.23 15.17 6.63
CA LYS A 115 4.42 16.42 7.40
C LYS A 115 3.17 17.30 7.49
N LEU A 116 2.22 17.14 6.56
CA LEU A 116 0.92 17.81 6.60
C LEU A 116 -0.06 17.13 7.58
N GLY A 117 0.36 16.10 8.32
CA GLY A 117 -0.47 15.38 9.28
C GLY A 117 -1.41 14.33 8.66
N ILE A 118 -1.17 13.97 7.39
CA ILE A 118 -1.97 12.93 6.71
C ILE A 118 -1.52 11.55 7.16
N GLU A 119 -2.48 10.70 7.51
CA GLU A 119 -2.24 9.30 7.86
C GLU A 119 -1.80 8.50 6.64
N ARG A 120 -0.86 7.55 6.83
CA ARG A 120 -0.29 6.73 5.75
C ARG A 120 -1.36 5.92 5.01
N GLU A 121 -2.41 5.53 5.71
CA GLU A 121 -3.53 4.73 5.18
C GLU A 121 -4.38 5.50 4.15
N LYS A 122 -4.31 6.83 4.14
CA LYS A 122 -5.01 7.68 3.16
C LYS A 122 -4.25 7.81 1.83
N ILE A 123 -3.00 7.31 1.79
CA ILE A 123 -2.10 7.41 0.64
C ILE A 123 -1.87 6.02 0.06
N GLY A 124 -2.14 5.87 -1.21
CA GLY A 124 -1.82 4.68 -2.02
C GLY A 124 -0.36 4.67 -2.47
N ASP A 125 -0.13 4.29 -3.71
CA ASP A 125 1.19 4.29 -4.32
C ASP A 125 1.57 5.69 -4.80
N ILE A 126 2.87 5.95 -4.79
CA ILE A 126 3.51 7.14 -5.34
C ILE A 126 4.31 6.71 -6.56
N ILE A 127 3.91 7.18 -7.71
CA ILE A 127 4.48 6.82 -9.00
C ILE A 127 5.38 7.95 -9.45
N ILE A 128 6.70 7.73 -9.38
CA ILE A 128 7.69 8.70 -9.84
C ILE A 128 7.80 8.60 -11.37
N ASN A 129 7.85 9.73 -12.01
CA ASN A 129 7.95 9.86 -13.46
C ASN A 129 8.87 11.04 -13.84
N ASP A 130 9.04 11.28 -15.15
CA ASP A 130 9.97 12.29 -15.68
C ASP A 130 9.60 13.73 -15.32
N PHE A 131 8.35 13.99 -14.97
CA PHE A 131 7.92 15.33 -14.58
C PHE A 131 7.85 15.57 -13.07
N GLY A 132 7.88 14.51 -12.26
CA GLY A 132 7.73 14.57 -10.82
C GLY A 132 7.10 13.32 -10.24
N ALA A 133 5.84 13.37 -9.79
CA ALA A 133 5.15 12.19 -9.29
C ALA A 133 3.62 12.30 -9.43
N ASP A 134 2.99 11.15 -9.63
CA ASP A 134 1.56 10.94 -9.45
C ASP A 134 1.32 10.20 -8.13
N ILE A 135 0.44 10.72 -7.30
CA ILE A 135 0.16 10.21 -5.96
C ILE A 135 -1.30 9.78 -5.88
N ILE A 136 -1.52 8.50 -5.66
CA ILE A 136 -2.86 7.95 -5.48
C ILE A 136 -3.30 8.21 -4.05
N VAL A 137 -4.45 8.84 -3.87
CA VAL A 137 -4.95 9.24 -2.55
C VAL A 137 -6.43 8.94 -2.39
N LYS A 138 -6.89 8.85 -1.15
CA LYS A 138 -8.34 8.83 -0.87
C LYS A 138 -8.95 10.17 -1.26
N ASN A 139 -10.13 10.13 -1.90
CA ASN A 139 -10.83 11.33 -2.35
C ASN A 139 -11.03 12.35 -1.20
N GLU A 140 -11.31 11.90 0.01
CA GLU A 140 -11.57 12.75 1.18
C GLU A 140 -10.43 13.71 1.54
N ILE A 141 -9.17 13.39 1.18
CA ILE A 141 -8.01 14.24 1.46
C ILE A 141 -7.53 15.05 0.25
N THR A 142 -8.11 14.84 -0.92
CA THR A 142 -7.65 15.45 -2.19
C THR A 142 -7.60 16.96 -2.11
N ASN A 143 -8.71 17.60 -1.73
CA ASN A 143 -8.79 19.05 -1.66
C ASN A 143 -7.79 19.63 -0.65
N PHE A 144 -7.62 18.98 0.49
CA PHE A 144 -6.65 19.39 1.49
C PHE A 144 -5.22 19.34 0.93
N LEU A 145 -4.85 18.28 0.25
CA LEU A 145 -3.52 18.13 -0.33
C LEU A 145 -3.26 19.14 -1.44
N VAL A 146 -4.21 19.34 -2.36
CA VAL A 146 -4.08 20.35 -3.44
C VAL A 146 -3.82 21.73 -2.87
N GLN A 147 -4.49 22.11 -1.79
CA GLN A 147 -4.34 23.43 -1.17
C GLN A 147 -3.06 23.59 -0.35
N ASN A 148 -2.49 22.52 0.18
CA ASN A 148 -1.43 22.60 1.17
C ASN A 148 -0.07 22.06 0.70
N LEU A 149 0.01 21.27 -0.37
CA LEU A 149 1.30 20.72 -0.86
C LEU A 149 2.28 21.81 -1.23
N SER A 150 1.84 22.89 -1.87
CA SER A 150 2.70 24.03 -2.25
C SER A 150 3.22 24.83 -1.04
N SER A 151 2.67 24.65 0.16
CA SER A 151 3.21 25.24 1.39
C SER A 151 4.51 24.59 1.85
N LEU A 152 4.78 23.39 1.37
CA LEU A 152 6.02 22.69 1.66
C LEU A 152 7.14 23.24 0.77
N THR A 153 8.25 23.64 1.37
CA THR A 153 9.41 24.24 0.67
C THR A 153 9.83 23.42 -0.57
N ARG A 154 9.76 22.08 -0.46
CA ARG A 154 10.10 21.15 -1.54
C ARG A 154 9.19 21.25 -2.76
N PHE A 155 7.92 21.58 -2.56
CA PHE A 155 6.90 21.63 -3.63
C PHE A 155 6.38 23.05 -3.89
N GLN A 156 7.05 24.06 -3.35
CA GLN A 156 6.63 25.47 -3.44
C GLN A 156 6.54 25.96 -4.90
N SER A 157 7.42 25.46 -5.75
CA SER A 157 7.47 25.83 -7.18
C SER A 157 6.83 24.75 -8.08
N ALA A 158 6.22 23.71 -7.51
CA ALA A 158 5.58 22.66 -8.28
C ALA A 158 4.15 23.06 -8.67
N GLU A 159 3.72 22.60 -9.84
CA GLU A 159 2.32 22.65 -10.24
C GLU A 159 1.61 21.43 -9.65
N ILE A 160 0.49 21.67 -8.94
CA ILE A 160 -0.29 20.65 -8.27
C ILE A 160 -1.66 20.57 -8.95
N SER A 161 -1.99 19.44 -9.49
CA SER A 161 -3.28 19.20 -10.16
C SER A 161 -3.90 17.85 -9.76
N VAL A 162 -5.21 17.73 -9.97
CA VAL A 162 -5.92 16.44 -9.89
C VAL A 162 -6.09 15.94 -11.31
N VAL A 163 -5.70 14.70 -11.56
CA VAL A 163 -5.78 14.08 -12.86
C VAL A 163 -6.66 12.82 -12.82
N ASP A 164 -7.15 12.40 -13.98
CA ASP A 164 -7.95 11.20 -14.10
C ASP A 164 -7.09 9.93 -13.94
N LEU A 165 -7.70 8.85 -13.46
CA LEU A 165 -7.04 7.53 -13.36
C LEU A 165 -6.47 7.04 -14.70
N SER A 166 -7.12 7.36 -15.79
CA SER A 166 -6.68 7.01 -17.17
C SER A 166 -5.40 7.72 -17.61
N GLU A 167 -4.99 8.79 -16.91
CA GLU A 167 -3.77 9.54 -17.24
C GLU A 167 -2.51 8.97 -16.56
N ILE A 168 -2.66 8.03 -15.65
CA ILE A 168 -1.52 7.31 -15.10
C ILE A 168 -0.93 6.45 -16.23
N LYS A 169 0.33 6.67 -16.53
CA LYS A 169 1.07 5.75 -17.41
C LYS A 169 1.37 4.47 -16.61
N ASP A 170 1.29 3.33 -17.29
CA ASP A 170 1.61 2.02 -16.73
C ASP A 170 2.82 2.07 -15.80
N VAL A 171 2.60 1.67 -14.56
CA VAL A 171 3.69 1.50 -13.58
C VAL A 171 4.58 0.37 -14.08
N GLN A 172 5.68 0.70 -14.71
CA GLN A 172 6.66 -0.30 -15.10
C GLN A 172 7.36 -0.83 -13.84
N VAL A 173 6.88 -1.96 -13.34
CA VAL A 173 7.56 -2.67 -12.26
C VAL A 173 8.73 -3.44 -12.87
N SER A 174 9.94 -2.92 -12.72
CA SER A 174 11.13 -3.69 -13.07
C SER A 174 11.30 -4.81 -12.04
N LYS A 175 11.05 -6.05 -12.47
CA LYS A 175 11.28 -7.25 -11.64
C LYS A 175 12.70 -7.77 -11.89
N LEU A 176 13.48 -7.92 -10.83
CA LEU A 176 14.75 -8.63 -10.88
C LEU A 176 14.52 -10.07 -10.39
N GLU A 177 14.62 -11.04 -11.28
CA GLU A 177 14.64 -12.45 -10.89
C GLU A 177 16.05 -12.83 -10.38
N LEU A 178 16.09 -13.40 -9.18
CA LEU A 178 17.28 -13.94 -8.58
C LEU A 178 17.08 -15.44 -8.33
N SER A 179 17.94 -16.27 -8.90
CA SER A 179 18.02 -17.69 -8.60
C SER A 179 19.29 -17.97 -7.80
N ALA A 180 19.15 -18.68 -6.69
CA ALA A 180 20.28 -19.02 -5.84
C ALA A 180 20.07 -20.35 -5.12
N VAL A 181 21.16 -21.05 -4.84
CA VAL A 181 21.17 -22.27 -4.03
C VAL A 181 21.50 -21.89 -2.59
N VAL A 182 20.66 -22.30 -1.66
CA VAL A 182 20.88 -22.09 -0.22
C VAL A 182 21.06 -23.43 0.49
N ILE A 183 21.91 -23.46 1.51
CA ILE A 183 22.18 -24.67 2.31
C ILE A 183 20.92 -25.14 3.04
N SER A 184 20.07 -24.20 3.47
CA SER A 184 18.78 -24.47 4.07
C SER A 184 17.86 -23.26 3.91
N LEU A 185 16.54 -23.48 4.03
CA LEU A 185 15.51 -22.42 3.96
C LEU A 185 15.41 -21.61 5.27
N ARG A 186 16.48 -21.48 6.02
CA ARG A 186 16.55 -20.61 7.19
C ARG A 186 16.61 -19.15 6.74
N LEU A 187 15.96 -18.27 7.49
CA LEU A 187 15.91 -16.85 7.18
C LEU A 187 17.29 -16.21 7.04
N ASP A 188 18.24 -16.56 7.93
CA ASP A 188 19.60 -16.03 7.88
C ASP A 188 20.34 -16.40 6.57
N ASN A 189 20.13 -17.60 6.04
CA ASN A 189 20.72 -18.01 4.77
C ASN A 189 20.07 -17.29 3.58
N ILE A 190 18.75 -17.14 3.60
CA ILE A 190 18.02 -16.47 2.53
C ILE A 190 18.37 -14.98 2.49
N VAL A 191 18.39 -14.31 3.66
CA VAL A 191 18.79 -12.91 3.76
C VAL A 191 20.22 -12.69 3.29
N ALA A 192 21.17 -13.59 3.64
CA ALA A 192 22.56 -13.50 3.18
C ALA A 192 22.66 -13.52 1.65
N VAL A 193 21.93 -14.42 1.00
CA VAL A 193 21.89 -14.52 -0.47
C VAL A 193 21.24 -13.31 -1.11
N LEU A 194 20.04 -12.92 -0.66
CA LEU A 194 19.30 -11.79 -1.24
C LEU A 194 20.04 -10.46 -1.08
N SER A 195 20.71 -10.26 0.07
CA SER A 195 21.51 -9.06 0.32
C SER A 195 22.94 -9.14 -0.20
N ARG A 196 23.34 -10.26 -0.83
CA ARG A 196 24.70 -10.54 -1.32
C ARG A 196 25.77 -10.31 -0.25
N THR A 197 25.52 -10.76 0.98
CA THR A 197 26.41 -10.57 2.12
C THR A 197 26.76 -11.89 2.81
N SER A 198 27.68 -11.82 3.79
CA SER A 198 27.97 -12.96 4.64
C SER A 198 26.78 -13.25 5.59
N ARG A 199 26.69 -14.50 6.06
CA ARG A 199 25.67 -14.90 7.03
C ARG A 199 25.73 -14.08 8.33
N ASN A 200 26.92 -13.70 8.79
CA ASN A 200 27.06 -12.85 9.98
C ASN A 200 26.43 -11.47 9.74
N LYS A 201 26.66 -10.88 8.58
CA LYS A 201 26.05 -9.60 8.22
C LYS A 201 24.53 -9.72 8.02
N ALA A 202 24.04 -10.87 7.56
CA ALA A 202 22.61 -11.14 7.50
C ALA A 202 21.97 -11.22 8.89
N LEU A 203 22.67 -11.80 9.89
CA LEU A 203 22.23 -11.78 11.28
C LEU A 203 22.11 -10.35 11.83
N ASP A 204 23.06 -9.48 11.50
CA ASP A 204 22.99 -8.06 11.88
C ASP A 204 21.79 -7.36 11.25
N ILE A 205 21.52 -7.61 9.96
CA ILE A 205 20.36 -7.04 9.25
C ILE A 205 19.04 -7.48 9.91
N ILE A 206 18.94 -8.76 10.30
CA ILE A 206 17.76 -9.30 10.98
C ILE A 206 17.60 -8.69 12.37
N SER A 207 18.68 -8.56 13.15
CA SER A 207 18.67 -7.99 14.49
C SER A 207 18.34 -6.49 14.50
N GLN A 208 18.62 -5.79 13.40
CA GLN A 208 18.25 -4.39 13.18
C GLN A 208 16.79 -4.21 12.74
N GLU A 209 15.97 -5.25 12.82
CA GLU A 209 14.54 -5.22 12.47
C GLU A 209 14.25 -4.76 11.02
N ARG A 210 15.15 -5.11 10.09
CA ARG A 210 15.08 -4.71 8.66
C ARG A 210 14.54 -5.80 7.75
N VAL A 211 14.11 -6.94 8.32
CA VAL A 211 13.64 -8.10 7.55
C VAL A 211 12.17 -8.36 7.82
N PHE A 212 11.41 -8.40 6.74
CA PHE A 212 9.99 -8.73 6.78
C PHE A 212 9.77 -10.06 6.04
N LEU A 213 9.11 -10.99 6.70
CA LEU A 213 8.67 -12.26 6.12
C LEU A 213 7.15 -12.23 5.95
N ASN A 214 6.67 -12.36 4.71
CA ASN A 214 5.25 -12.19 4.39
C ASN A 214 4.71 -10.86 4.96
N PHE A 215 5.46 -9.77 4.72
CA PHE A 215 5.16 -8.39 5.14
C PHE A 215 5.11 -8.13 6.65
N LYS A 216 5.43 -9.14 7.47
CA LYS A 216 5.52 -9.03 8.93
C LYS A 216 6.98 -9.04 9.37
N LEU A 217 7.33 -8.13 10.27
CA LEU A 217 8.67 -8.08 10.87
C LEU A 217 9.04 -9.44 11.46
N GLU A 218 10.19 -9.98 11.04
CA GLU A 218 10.71 -11.25 11.56
C GLU A 218 12.13 -11.06 12.09
N THR A 219 12.30 -11.27 13.38
CA THR A 219 13.59 -11.12 14.09
C THR A 219 14.28 -12.46 14.39
N LYS A 220 13.58 -13.58 14.19
CA LYS A 220 14.11 -14.90 14.45
C LYS A 220 14.91 -15.41 13.26
N SER A 221 16.24 -15.27 13.30
CA SER A 221 17.16 -15.67 12.21
C SER A 221 17.05 -17.15 11.80
N SER A 222 16.72 -18.04 12.76
CA SER A 222 16.54 -19.47 12.51
C SER A 222 15.16 -19.85 11.94
N LYS A 223 14.29 -18.88 11.69
CA LYS A 223 12.95 -19.12 11.12
C LYS A 223 13.07 -19.86 9.79
N GLN A 224 12.32 -20.94 9.61
CA GLN A 224 12.18 -21.61 8.32
C GLN A 224 11.21 -20.83 7.45
N VAL A 225 11.64 -20.48 6.25
CA VAL A 225 10.84 -19.87 5.20
C VAL A 225 10.22 -21.02 4.39
N LYS A 226 8.91 -21.00 4.25
CA LYS A 226 8.15 -22.01 3.51
C LYS A 226 7.66 -21.43 2.21
#